data_09479e04d273384f8c8e6fa0377e65e1
#
_entry.id   09479e04d273384f8c8e6fa0377e65e1
#
_cell.length_a   1.000
_cell.length_b   1.000
_cell.length_c   1.000
_cell.angle_alpha   90.00
_cell.angle_beta   90.00
_cell.angle_gamma   90.00
#
_symmetry.space_group_name_H-M   'P 1'
#
loop_
_entity.id
_entity.type
_entity.pdbx_description
1 polymer ?
#
loop_
_entity_poly.entity_id
_entity_poly.type
_entity_poly.pdbx_seq_one_letter_code
_entity_poly.pdbx_strand_id
1 'polypeptide(L)'
;FDDRVQDFIIIDEENSSIESIIQNNVEVKVQQNNSVLFQKTIVSIPDEIPKVDFLEKPQSTIKGILDIDFVFSDDYEVTKLYAKVNLKNPITTSNIGKINFNIPFNISDAFQTFGQYYHDLTEHPWAGLPVKISLIVEDYIGQKGSSEILEIILPEKQFKNLIALSVV
;
A
#
# COMPACT_ATOMS: atom_id res chain seq x y z
N PHE A 1 5.86 -32.32 -8.07
CA PHE A 1 7.24 -32.08 -7.58
C PHE A 1 8.07 -31.70 -8.78
N ASP A 2 8.81 -30.61 -8.70
CA ASP A 2 9.71 -30.16 -9.75
C ASP A 2 11.10 -30.79 -9.45
N ASP A 3 11.42 -31.85 -10.18
CA ASP A 3 12.69 -32.57 -10.03
C ASP A 3 13.80 -31.81 -10.78
N ARG A 4 14.18 -30.64 -10.27
CA ARG A 4 15.35 -29.92 -10.78
C ARG A 4 16.61 -30.43 -10.13
N VAL A 5 17.58 -30.80 -10.94
CA VAL A 5 18.94 -31.13 -10.50
C VAL A 5 19.82 -29.94 -10.82
N GLN A 6 20.58 -29.49 -9.86
CA GLN A 6 21.56 -28.42 -10.00
C GLN A 6 22.88 -28.87 -9.39
N ASP A 7 23.99 -28.48 -10.05
CA ASP A 7 25.33 -28.77 -9.54
C ASP A 7 25.80 -27.62 -8.62
N PHE A 8 26.62 -28.00 -7.63
CA PHE A 8 27.26 -27.03 -6.76
C PHE A 8 28.33 -26.20 -7.52
N ILE A 9 28.39 -24.92 -7.19
CA ILE A 9 29.49 -24.05 -7.60
C ILE A 9 30.61 -24.22 -6.59
N ILE A 10 31.79 -24.67 -7.05
CA ILE A 10 32.97 -24.83 -6.21
C ILE A 10 33.56 -23.44 -5.93
N ILE A 11 33.64 -23.07 -4.66
CA ILE A 11 34.21 -21.80 -4.20
C ILE A 11 35.70 -22.00 -3.92
N ASP A 12 36.05 -23.05 -3.19
CA ASP A 12 37.43 -23.44 -2.85
C ASP A 12 37.51 -24.95 -2.59
N GLU A 13 38.64 -25.42 -2.05
CA GLU A 13 38.91 -26.87 -1.82
C GLU A 13 37.92 -27.48 -0.78
N GLU A 14 37.33 -26.68 0.10
CA GLU A 14 36.48 -27.14 1.19
C GLU A 14 35.03 -26.69 1.06
N ASN A 15 34.75 -25.65 0.25
CA ASN A 15 33.47 -24.99 0.17
C ASN A 15 32.85 -25.03 -1.23
N SER A 16 31.57 -25.34 -1.28
CA SER A 16 30.76 -25.27 -2.48
C SER A 16 29.40 -24.64 -2.12
N SER A 17 28.82 -23.85 -3.03
CA SER A 17 27.51 -23.22 -2.83
C SER A 17 26.55 -23.52 -3.96
N ILE A 18 25.28 -23.37 -3.66
CA ILE A 18 24.20 -23.41 -4.62
C ILE A 18 23.14 -22.40 -4.19
N GLU A 19 22.62 -21.66 -5.15
CA GLU A 19 21.52 -20.72 -4.93
C GLU A 19 20.33 -21.09 -5.82
N SER A 20 19.15 -21.08 -5.27
CA SER A 20 17.94 -21.38 -6.02
C SER A 20 16.74 -20.59 -5.45
N ILE A 21 15.87 -20.11 -6.36
CA ILE A 21 14.62 -19.46 -5.98
C ILE A 21 13.57 -20.55 -5.74
N ILE A 22 13.02 -20.57 -4.54
CA ILE A 22 11.96 -21.48 -4.11
C ILE A 22 10.64 -20.72 -4.09
N GLN A 23 9.70 -21.12 -4.97
CA GLN A 23 8.37 -20.51 -5.07
C GLN A 23 7.26 -21.35 -4.45
N ASN A 24 7.51 -22.64 -4.22
CA ASN A 24 6.55 -23.59 -3.67
C ASN A 24 7.24 -24.49 -2.64
N ASN A 25 6.46 -25.28 -1.93
CA ASN A 25 7.00 -26.29 -1.04
C ASN A 25 7.92 -27.24 -1.83
N VAL A 26 9.12 -27.43 -1.34
CA VAL A 26 10.13 -28.25 -2.01
C VAL A 26 10.86 -29.15 -1.01
N GLU A 27 11.20 -30.35 -1.45
CA GLU A 27 12.12 -31.21 -0.75
C GLU A 27 13.53 -31.05 -1.36
N VAL A 28 14.46 -30.57 -0.57
CA VAL A 28 15.86 -30.39 -0.97
C VAL A 28 16.64 -31.61 -0.53
N LYS A 29 17.36 -32.22 -1.49
CA LYS A 29 18.28 -33.33 -1.24
C LYS A 29 19.67 -32.98 -1.76
N VAL A 30 20.67 -33.15 -0.92
CA VAL A 30 22.06 -33.07 -1.32
C VAL A 30 22.62 -34.49 -1.42
N GLN A 31 23.15 -34.82 -2.57
CA GLN A 31 23.67 -36.17 -2.85
C GLN A 31 25.13 -36.12 -3.33
N GLN A 32 25.89 -37.12 -2.92
CA GLN A 32 27.24 -37.35 -3.43
C GLN A 32 27.38 -38.85 -3.70
N ASN A 33 27.85 -39.22 -4.90
CA ASN A 33 28.06 -40.63 -5.29
C ASN A 33 26.85 -41.54 -4.98
N ASN A 34 25.65 -41.14 -5.32
CA ASN A 34 24.38 -41.81 -5.02
C ASN A 34 24.01 -41.94 -3.51
N SER A 35 24.76 -41.31 -2.63
CA SER A 35 24.43 -41.27 -1.19
C SER A 35 23.79 -39.92 -0.86
N VAL A 36 22.66 -39.95 -0.15
CA VAL A 36 22.00 -38.72 0.37
C VAL A 36 22.78 -38.24 1.58
N LEU A 37 23.36 -37.05 1.48
CA LEU A 37 24.11 -36.41 2.56
C LEU A 37 23.18 -35.54 3.43
N PHE A 38 22.16 -34.93 2.81
CA PHE A 38 21.21 -34.04 3.49
C PHE A 38 19.86 -34.11 2.79
N GLN A 39 18.80 -34.05 3.55
CA GLN A 39 17.43 -33.97 3.06
C GLN A 39 16.58 -33.11 3.98
N LYS A 40 15.88 -32.13 3.43
CA LYS A 40 15.01 -31.23 4.20
C LYS A 40 13.85 -30.74 3.34
N THR A 41 12.67 -30.71 3.94
CA THR A 41 11.52 -30.04 3.34
C THR A 41 11.55 -28.56 3.70
N ILE A 42 11.44 -27.70 2.68
CA ILE A 42 11.27 -26.27 2.82
C ILE A 42 9.83 -25.96 2.46
N VAL A 43 9.14 -25.26 3.36
CA VAL A 43 7.77 -24.81 3.17
C VAL A 43 7.83 -23.34 2.76
N SER A 44 7.29 -23.03 1.59
CA SER A 44 7.13 -21.65 1.13
C SER A 44 5.90 -21.05 1.83
N ILE A 45 6.07 -19.89 2.45
CA ILE A 45 4.97 -19.11 2.99
C ILE A 45 4.70 -18.02 1.95
N PRO A 46 3.54 -18.07 1.27
CA PRO A 46 3.18 -17.02 0.31
C PRO A 46 3.03 -15.68 1.01
N ASP A 47 3.45 -14.63 0.35
CA ASP A 47 3.25 -13.25 0.76
C ASP A 47 1.77 -12.86 0.66
N GLU A 48 1.21 -12.25 1.71
CA GLU A 48 -0.17 -11.80 1.73
C GLU A 48 -0.31 -10.42 1.08
N ILE A 49 -1.47 -10.12 0.54
CA ILE A 49 -1.78 -8.80 0.03
C ILE A 49 -1.94 -7.83 1.21
N PRO A 50 -1.26 -6.66 1.19
CA PRO A 50 -1.37 -5.68 2.26
C PRO A 50 -2.81 -5.16 2.41
N LYS A 51 -3.21 -4.82 3.63
CA LYS A 51 -4.55 -4.36 3.98
C LYS A 51 -4.51 -2.92 4.45
N VAL A 52 -5.52 -2.13 4.07
CA VAL A 52 -5.67 -0.74 4.52
C VAL A 52 -7.14 -0.40 4.68
N ASP A 53 -7.45 0.35 5.73
CA ASP A 53 -8.80 0.87 5.98
C ASP A 53 -8.78 2.26 6.61
N PHE A 54 -9.89 2.97 6.47
CA PHE A 54 -10.14 4.15 7.26
C PHE A 54 -10.57 3.74 8.68
N LEU A 55 -10.00 4.38 9.69
CA LEU A 55 -10.46 4.22 11.08
C LEU A 55 -11.79 4.93 11.30
N GLU A 56 -11.91 6.13 10.71
CA GLU A 56 -13.13 6.92 10.71
C GLU A 56 -13.34 7.52 9.32
N LYS A 57 -14.57 7.92 9.02
CA LYS A 57 -14.85 8.62 7.76
C LYS A 57 -14.06 9.93 7.72
N PRO A 58 -13.29 10.18 6.63
CA PRO A 58 -12.52 11.41 6.49
C PRO A 58 -13.37 12.66 6.69
N GLN A 59 -12.86 13.59 7.47
CA GLN A 59 -13.57 14.79 7.91
C GLN A 59 -12.86 16.07 7.48
N SER A 60 -13.55 17.19 7.55
CA SER A 60 -12.97 18.51 7.39
C SER A 60 -12.62 19.09 8.74
N THR A 61 -11.39 19.56 8.90
CA THR A 61 -11.02 20.38 10.06
C THR A 61 -11.71 21.75 10.01
N ILE A 62 -11.66 22.50 11.12
CA ILE A 62 -12.17 23.89 11.20
C ILE A 62 -11.51 24.81 10.15
N LYS A 63 -10.29 24.49 9.71
CA LYS A 63 -9.55 25.24 8.68
C LYS A 63 -9.87 24.80 7.25
N GLY A 64 -10.75 23.80 7.06
CA GLY A 64 -11.06 23.24 5.75
C GLY A 64 -10.01 22.25 5.23
N ILE A 65 -9.15 21.71 6.09
CA ILE A 65 -8.15 20.71 5.72
C ILE A 65 -8.78 19.32 5.85
N LEU A 66 -8.52 18.44 4.89
CA LEU A 66 -8.96 17.05 4.94
C LEU A 66 -8.16 16.29 6.02
N ASP A 67 -8.88 15.66 6.93
CA ASP A 67 -8.36 14.83 8.02
C ASP A 67 -8.68 13.36 7.74
N ILE A 68 -7.66 12.52 7.72
CA ILE A 68 -7.72 11.10 7.37
C ILE A 68 -7.06 10.29 8.48
N ASP A 69 -7.87 9.53 9.22
CA ASP A 69 -7.39 8.52 10.16
C ASP A 69 -7.41 7.15 9.47
N PHE A 70 -6.30 6.45 9.53
CA PHE A 70 -6.12 5.19 8.80
C PHE A 70 -5.41 4.13 9.62
N VAL A 71 -5.59 2.89 9.18
CA VAL A 71 -4.85 1.72 9.63
C VAL A 71 -4.43 0.90 8.43
N PHE A 72 -3.21 0.35 8.47
CA PHE A 72 -2.77 -0.64 7.51
C PHE A 72 -2.00 -1.76 8.18
N SER A 73 -1.92 -2.90 7.52
CA SER A 73 -1.17 -4.08 7.99
C SER A 73 -0.63 -4.87 6.80
N ASP A 74 0.49 -5.52 7.03
CA ASP A 74 1.14 -6.41 6.10
C ASP A 74 1.95 -7.46 6.86
N ASP A 75 2.24 -8.61 6.27
CA ASP A 75 3.08 -9.65 6.88
C ASP A 75 4.58 -9.43 6.62
N TYR A 76 4.93 -8.50 5.71
CA TYR A 76 6.32 -8.08 5.45
C TYR A 76 6.48 -6.57 5.58
N GLU A 77 6.49 -5.84 4.47
CA GLU A 77 6.80 -4.42 4.46
C GLU A 77 5.90 -3.63 3.50
N VAL A 78 5.24 -2.61 4.04
CA VAL A 78 4.54 -1.60 3.24
C VAL A 78 5.53 -0.54 2.77
N THR A 79 5.58 -0.32 1.47
CA THR A 79 6.47 0.68 0.85
C THR A 79 5.77 1.99 0.50
N LYS A 80 4.45 1.93 0.21
CA LYS A 80 3.66 3.12 -0.17
C LYS A 80 2.26 3.08 0.40
N LEU A 81 1.80 4.25 0.82
CA LEU A 81 0.42 4.52 1.17
C LEU A 81 -0.02 5.80 0.48
N TYR A 82 -1.14 5.78 -0.21
CA TYR A 82 -1.68 6.96 -0.89
C TYR A 82 -3.21 6.96 -0.93
N ALA A 83 -3.77 8.16 -0.96
CA ALA A 83 -5.20 8.35 -1.18
C ALA A 83 -5.47 8.60 -2.67
N LYS A 84 -6.55 8.00 -3.16
CA LYS A 84 -7.09 8.19 -4.50
C LYS A 84 -8.45 8.85 -4.39
N VAL A 85 -8.59 10.04 -5.01
CA VAL A 85 -9.83 10.81 -4.98
C VAL A 85 -10.36 10.98 -6.41
N ASN A 86 -11.64 10.75 -6.60
CA ASN A 86 -12.32 10.90 -7.89
C ASN A 86 -13.62 11.68 -7.66
N LEU A 87 -14.04 12.48 -8.64
CA LEU A 87 -15.38 13.10 -8.59
C LEU A 87 -16.46 12.02 -8.53
N LYS A 88 -17.48 12.24 -7.72
CA LYS A 88 -18.65 11.35 -7.67
C LYS A 88 -19.39 11.34 -9.01
N ASN A 89 -19.56 12.53 -9.62
CA ASN A 89 -20.19 12.73 -10.92
C ASN A 89 -19.17 13.38 -11.86
N PRO A 90 -18.44 12.60 -12.68
CA PRO A 90 -17.46 13.16 -13.59
C PRO A 90 -18.18 14.04 -14.65
N ILE A 91 -17.79 15.31 -14.71
CA ILE A 91 -18.24 16.22 -15.76
C ILE A 91 -17.42 15.85 -17.01
N THR A 92 -18.09 15.44 -18.08
CA THR A 92 -17.50 14.89 -19.33
C THR A 92 -16.57 15.86 -20.07
N THR A 93 -16.53 17.14 -19.68
CA THR A 93 -15.75 18.19 -20.36
C THR A 93 -14.52 18.67 -19.60
N SER A 94 -14.27 18.21 -18.36
CA SER A 94 -13.10 18.64 -17.62
C SER A 94 -11.99 17.57 -17.67
N ASN A 95 -10.87 17.92 -18.30
CA ASN A 95 -9.60 17.18 -18.22
C ASN A 95 -8.97 17.24 -16.81
N ILE A 96 -9.73 17.58 -15.77
CA ILE A 96 -9.26 17.57 -14.39
C ILE A 96 -9.24 16.11 -13.95
N GLY A 97 -8.03 15.56 -13.98
CA GLY A 97 -7.75 14.15 -13.71
C GLY A 97 -8.03 13.76 -12.26
N LYS A 98 -7.78 12.51 -11.98
CA LYS A 98 -7.82 11.94 -10.62
C LYS A 98 -6.83 12.67 -9.70
N ILE A 99 -7.21 12.92 -8.46
CA ILE A 99 -6.26 13.36 -7.44
C ILE A 99 -5.66 12.11 -6.79
N ASN A 100 -4.33 12.05 -6.75
CA ASN A 100 -3.61 11.08 -5.95
C ASN A 100 -2.58 11.83 -5.11
N PHE A 101 -2.50 11.53 -3.83
CA PHE A 101 -1.47 12.08 -2.95
C PHE A 101 -0.91 11.00 -2.03
N ASN A 102 0.41 11.03 -1.85
CA ASN A 102 1.09 10.13 -0.94
C ASN A 102 0.79 10.52 0.50
N ILE A 103 0.59 9.53 1.34
CA ILE A 103 0.43 9.68 2.78
C ILE A 103 1.74 9.21 3.41
N PRO A 104 2.53 10.11 4.01
CA PRO A 104 3.73 9.72 4.74
C PRO A 104 3.34 8.92 5.98
N PHE A 105 4.07 7.87 6.27
CA PHE A 105 3.89 7.04 7.45
C PHE A 105 5.23 6.61 8.01
N ASN A 106 5.25 6.32 9.29
CA ASN A 106 6.40 5.69 9.94
C ASN A 106 6.04 4.22 10.19
N ILE A 107 6.90 3.31 9.80
CA ILE A 107 6.75 1.90 10.11
C ILE A 107 6.98 1.76 11.61
N SER A 108 5.98 1.30 12.34
CA SER A 108 6.17 0.78 13.69
C SER A 108 6.44 -0.72 13.58
N ASP A 109 7.24 -1.30 14.48
CA ASP A 109 7.57 -2.73 14.51
C ASP A 109 6.36 -3.66 14.75
N ALA A 110 5.16 -3.13 14.67
CA ALA A 110 3.90 -3.87 14.80
C ALA A 110 3.38 -4.27 13.41
N PHE A 111 2.81 -5.47 13.32
CA PHE A 111 2.10 -5.95 12.13
C PHE A 111 0.96 -5.02 11.66
N GLN A 112 0.61 -4.03 12.46
CA GLN A 112 -0.43 -3.08 12.16
C GLN A 112 0.01 -1.67 12.54
N THR A 113 -0.09 -0.73 11.61
CA THR A 113 0.28 0.66 11.78
C THR A 113 -0.96 1.54 11.70
N PHE A 114 -1.09 2.44 12.68
CA PHE A 114 -2.14 3.47 12.72
C PHE A 114 -1.54 4.82 12.42
N GLY A 115 -2.30 5.68 11.74
CA GLY A 115 -1.83 7.02 11.44
C GLY A 115 -2.98 8.00 11.20
N GLN A 116 -2.59 9.28 11.27
CA GLN A 116 -3.45 10.41 10.93
C GLN A 116 -2.72 11.29 9.94
N TYR A 117 -3.40 11.75 8.91
CA TYR A 117 -2.83 12.58 7.87
C TYR A 117 -3.73 13.74 7.51
N TYR A 118 -3.15 14.93 7.46
CA TYR A 118 -3.82 16.17 7.09
C TYR A 118 -3.39 16.60 5.70
N HIS A 119 -4.37 16.79 4.80
CA HIS A 119 -4.10 17.22 3.43
C HIS A 119 -4.93 18.45 3.06
N ASP A 120 -4.25 19.53 2.67
CA ASP A 120 -4.91 20.77 2.26
C ASP A 120 -5.30 20.70 0.78
N LEU A 121 -6.60 20.62 0.55
CA LEU A 121 -7.22 20.62 -0.78
C LEU A 121 -8.15 21.83 -0.95
N THR A 122 -8.07 22.84 -0.08
CA THR A 122 -8.96 24.01 -0.07
C THR A 122 -8.87 24.89 -1.32
N GLU A 123 -7.75 24.85 -2.03
CA GLU A 123 -7.53 25.58 -3.29
C GLU A 123 -7.74 24.68 -4.53
N HIS A 124 -8.04 23.40 -4.32
CA HIS A 124 -8.27 22.50 -5.44
C HIS A 124 -9.61 22.79 -6.14
N PRO A 125 -9.70 22.70 -7.49
CA PRO A 125 -10.95 22.97 -8.24
C PRO A 125 -12.15 22.09 -7.81
N TRP A 126 -11.91 21.02 -7.07
CA TRP A 126 -12.97 20.14 -6.53
C TRP A 126 -13.34 20.46 -5.09
N ALA A 127 -12.77 21.51 -4.47
CA ALA A 127 -13.16 21.93 -3.13
C ALA A 127 -14.66 22.17 -3.08
N GLY A 128 -15.33 21.68 -2.03
CA GLY A 128 -16.78 21.72 -1.87
C GLY A 128 -17.58 20.71 -2.71
N LEU A 129 -16.94 19.95 -3.60
CA LEU A 129 -17.64 18.98 -4.45
C LEU A 129 -17.72 17.59 -3.79
N PRO A 130 -18.76 16.78 -4.11
CA PRO A 130 -18.85 15.40 -3.68
C PRO A 130 -17.85 14.53 -4.46
N VAL A 131 -17.02 13.80 -3.70
CA VAL A 131 -15.97 12.93 -4.23
C VAL A 131 -16.06 11.53 -3.64
N LYS A 132 -15.42 10.58 -4.31
CA LYS A 132 -15.14 9.23 -3.84
C LYS A 132 -13.67 9.15 -3.47
N ILE A 133 -13.38 8.76 -2.24
CA ILE A 133 -12.02 8.58 -1.73
C ILE A 133 -11.79 7.13 -1.34
N SER A 134 -10.60 6.61 -1.63
CA SER A 134 -10.10 5.32 -1.14
C SER A 134 -8.62 5.44 -0.80
N LEU A 135 -8.17 4.60 0.13
CA LEU A 135 -6.76 4.42 0.45
C LEU A 135 -6.22 3.24 -0.34
N ILE A 136 -4.97 3.31 -0.74
CA ILE A 136 -4.24 2.23 -1.41
C ILE A 136 -2.90 2.09 -0.73
N VAL A 137 -2.57 0.87 -0.38
CA VAL A 137 -1.30 0.44 0.19
C VAL A 137 -0.58 -0.46 -0.81
N GLU A 138 0.73 -0.35 -0.89
CA GLU A 138 1.59 -1.15 -1.76
C GLU A 138 2.75 -1.71 -0.95
N ASP A 139 2.98 -3.02 -1.03
CA ASP A 139 4.10 -3.70 -0.40
C ASP A 139 5.40 -3.57 -1.22
N TYR A 140 6.46 -4.26 -0.77
CA TYR A 140 7.78 -4.21 -1.43
C TYR A 140 7.83 -5.01 -2.74
N ILE A 141 6.97 -6.02 -2.95
CA ILE A 141 6.89 -6.77 -4.22
C ILE A 141 5.86 -6.20 -5.20
N GLY A 142 5.13 -5.12 -4.81
CA GLY A 142 4.21 -4.39 -5.66
C GLY A 142 2.76 -4.89 -5.60
N GLN A 143 2.40 -5.75 -4.63
CA GLN A 143 1.00 -6.09 -4.38
C GLN A 143 0.27 -4.88 -3.81
N LYS A 144 -1.03 -4.77 -4.08
CA LYS A 144 -1.83 -3.60 -3.68
C LYS A 144 -3.09 -4.03 -2.96
N GLY A 145 -3.23 -3.50 -1.76
CA GLY A 145 -4.47 -3.49 -1.02
C GLY A 145 -5.22 -2.16 -1.18
N SER A 146 -6.52 -2.18 -1.03
CA SER A 146 -7.34 -0.97 -1.07
C SER A 146 -8.43 -1.02 -0.01
N SER A 147 -8.71 0.14 0.60
CA SER A 147 -9.85 0.32 1.48
C SER A 147 -11.17 0.28 0.71
N GLU A 148 -12.28 0.29 1.44
CA GLU A 148 -13.56 0.66 0.86
C GLU A 148 -13.53 2.07 0.24
N ILE A 149 -14.48 2.32 -0.65
CA ILE A 149 -14.65 3.64 -1.28
C ILE A 149 -15.67 4.42 -0.46
N LEU A 150 -15.24 5.54 0.12
CA LEU A 150 -16.12 6.44 0.86
C LEU A 150 -16.52 7.63 0.01
N GLU A 151 -17.78 8.08 0.21
CA GLU A 151 -18.27 9.33 -0.38
C GLU A 151 -18.19 10.46 0.66
N ILE A 152 -17.48 11.52 0.30
CA ILE A 152 -17.31 12.72 1.13
C ILE A 152 -17.53 13.98 0.29
N ILE A 153 -17.73 15.11 0.95
CA ILE A 153 -17.60 16.43 0.33
C ILE A 153 -16.16 16.88 0.60
N LEU A 154 -15.43 17.23 -0.47
CA LEU A 154 -14.06 17.68 -0.31
C LEU A 154 -14.06 19.01 0.46
N PRO A 155 -13.17 19.16 1.48
CA PRO A 155 -13.09 20.39 2.23
C PRO A 155 -12.90 21.63 1.35
N GLU A 156 -13.54 22.72 1.72
CA GLU A 156 -13.38 24.01 1.05
C GLU A 156 -12.97 25.10 2.06
N LYS A 157 -12.40 26.19 1.54
CA LYS A 157 -11.98 27.31 2.36
C LYS A 157 -13.19 28.04 2.94
N GLN A 158 -13.27 28.09 4.27
CA GLN A 158 -14.35 28.82 4.95
C GLN A 158 -13.98 30.31 5.06
N PHE A 159 -14.76 31.16 4.40
CA PHE A 159 -14.63 32.62 4.53
C PHE A 159 -15.36 33.10 5.77
N LYS A 160 -14.62 33.63 6.75
CA LYS A 160 -15.21 34.22 7.97
C LYS A 160 -15.73 35.64 7.76
N ASN A 161 -15.45 36.25 6.62
CA ASN A 161 -15.87 37.63 6.34
C ASN A 161 -17.15 37.64 5.53
N LEU A 162 -18.21 38.28 6.07
CA LEU A 162 -19.52 38.45 5.43
C LEU A 162 -19.46 39.08 4.04
N ILE A 163 -18.46 39.96 3.79
CA ILE A 163 -18.24 40.61 2.48
C ILE A 163 -17.75 39.58 1.45
N ALA A 164 -16.93 38.62 1.85
CA ALA A 164 -16.44 37.58 0.96
C ALA A 164 -17.54 36.55 0.59
N LEU A 165 -18.53 36.37 1.44
CA LEU A 165 -19.70 35.50 1.18
C LEU A 165 -20.70 36.11 0.17
N SER A 166 -20.65 37.42 -0.09
CA SER A 166 -21.56 38.11 -1.02
C SER A 166 -21.03 38.15 -2.48
N VAL A 167 -19.85 37.61 -2.75
CA VAL A 167 -19.17 37.65 -4.06
C VAL A 167 -19.12 36.26 -4.73
N VAL A 168 -19.71 35.25 -4.11
CA VAL A 168 -19.78 33.87 -4.65
C VAL A 168 -21.16 33.61 -5.24
#